data_6a67bfea2f914b4cefb2aeeeb4115fb8
#
_entry.id   6a67bfea2f914b4cefb2aeeeb4115fb8
#
_cell.length_a   1.000
_cell.length_b   1.000
_cell.length_c   1.000
_cell.angle_alpha   90.00
_cell.angle_beta   90.00
_cell.angle_gamma   90.00
#
_symmetry.space_group_name_H-M   'P 1'
#
loop_
_entity.id
_entity.type
_entity.pdbx_description
1 polymer ?
#
loop_
_entity_poly.entity_id
_entity_poly.type
_entity_poly.pdbx_seq_one_letter_code
_entity_poly.pdbx_strand_id
1 'polypeptide(L)'
;MDDRIDENDLEFIRMVIQGEKSATELCDADHNGVVDASDITQVERIINGTATEITVIDSDGNVVTLPQPLERLVIYNHQCAEVLQLMGVDDRVVGVRDTFAEQRNRFPRLSQVTSIGSGGEPNIEAILKVKPQVVLAYTFYPVEDALDAKLPPDVKVLRLDCECSGIGPDAMREKITMMGYIFGTQDRAEKYLKWHDAIVSQVEERVKTIPEDKRVRVYLESTPEGSNPQTSRTAIGSGHAANKLIEMAGGVNIAVGHLPKYLDTPTEYGEIETEWVISQNPDVIVGRAMGKGIRPYENVNSSLLQSYDREIRNLPGFDRVKAVQDGRVYIITNDYAVTPNYPSALLALAKWFYPELFQDVDPVAAHQEYVNMMGLDFDVRTRGAFTFHAGNSS
;
A
#
# COMPACT_ATOMS: atom_id res chain seq x y z
N MET A 1 22.94 7.46 2.28
CA MET A 1 22.50 6.44 1.31
C MET A 1 21.38 7.08 0.50
N ASP A 2 21.39 6.90 -0.79
CA ASP A 2 20.52 7.64 -1.74
C ASP A 2 19.54 6.73 -2.49
N ASP A 3 19.26 5.55 -1.93
CA ASP A 3 18.34 4.51 -2.47
C ASP A 3 18.74 3.96 -3.86
N ARG A 4 20.00 4.14 -4.26
CA ARG A 4 20.55 3.59 -5.50
C ARG A 4 21.69 2.64 -5.19
N ILE A 5 21.86 1.64 -6.03
CA ILE A 5 23.05 0.80 -6.04
C ILE A 5 23.89 1.25 -7.23
N ASP A 6 24.96 1.99 -6.98
CA ASP A 6 25.81 2.57 -8.02
C ASP A 6 27.32 2.58 -7.66
N GLU A 7 28.11 3.31 -8.42
CA GLU A 7 29.57 3.42 -8.21
C GLU A 7 29.93 4.04 -6.84
N ASN A 8 29.05 4.84 -6.23
CA ASN A 8 29.30 5.43 -4.92
C ASN A 8 29.29 4.36 -3.81
N ASP A 9 28.44 3.33 -3.97
CA ASP A 9 28.42 2.19 -3.03
C ASP A 9 29.70 1.36 -3.15
N LEU A 10 30.20 1.15 -4.36
CA LEU A 10 31.47 0.48 -4.59
C LEU A 10 32.62 1.25 -3.90
N GLU A 11 32.64 2.57 -4.02
CA GLU A 11 33.66 3.40 -3.37
C GLU A 11 33.51 3.37 -1.85
N PHE A 12 32.26 3.40 -1.33
CA PHE A 12 32.01 3.28 0.09
C PHE A 12 32.53 1.95 0.66
N ILE A 13 32.22 0.81 0.00
CA ILE A 13 32.71 -0.51 0.41
C ILE A 13 34.25 -0.56 0.37
N ARG A 14 34.88 0.02 -0.65
CA ARG A 14 36.37 0.12 -0.71
C ARG A 14 36.95 0.88 0.48
N MET A 15 36.33 2.01 0.88
CA MET A 15 36.75 2.77 2.05
C MET A 15 36.57 1.99 3.36
N VAL A 16 35.52 1.18 3.47
CA VAL A 16 35.32 0.28 4.61
C VAL A 16 36.41 -0.77 4.68
N ILE A 17 36.72 -1.44 3.57
CA ILE A 17 37.80 -2.45 3.48
C ILE A 17 39.17 -1.85 3.84
N GLN A 18 39.44 -0.59 3.47
CA GLN A 18 40.66 0.13 3.80
C GLN A 18 40.72 0.64 5.25
N GLY A 19 39.60 0.51 5.99
CA GLY A 19 39.50 1.00 7.38
C GLY A 19 39.30 2.50 7.50
N GLU A 20 38.94 3.19 6.42
CA GLU A 20 38.71 4.64 6.37
C GLU A 20 37.27 4.99 6.81
N LYS A 21 36.34 4.03 6.70
CA LYS A 21 34.93 4.16 7.16
C LYS A 21 34.51 2.94 7.96
N SER A 22 33.54 3.14 8.83
CA SER A 22 32.90 2.05 9.54
C SER A 22 31.94 1.29 8.60
N ALA A 23 31.93 -0.03 8.69
CA ALA A 23 30.98 -0.88 7.96
C ALA A 23 29.55 -0.57 8.39
N THR A 24 28.64 -0.60 7.43
CA THR A 24 27.20 -0.70 7.66
C THR A 24 26.76 -2.12 7.30
N GLU A 25 25.57 -2.53 7.75
CA GLU A 25 25.01 -3.84 7.43
C GLU A 25 24.89 -4.10 5.92
N LEU A 26 24.69 -3.03 5.13
CA LEU A 26 24.58 -3.08 3.66
C LEU A 26 25.92 -3.26 2.93
N CYS A 27 27.06 -3.18 3.64
CA CYS A 27 28.37 -3.37 3.01
C CYS A 27 28.69 -4.84 2.72
N ASP A 28 28.08 -5.77 3.47
CA ASP A 28 28.18 -7.23 3.25
C ASP A 28 27.12 -7.60 2.19
N ALA A 29 27.44 -7.33 0.93
CA ALA A 29 26.50 -7.42 -0.19
C ALA A 29 26.22 -8.87 -0.63
N ASP A 30 27.09 -9.82 -0.31
CA ASP A 30 26.90 -11.25 -0.56
C ASP A 30 26.43 -12.02 0.70
N HIS A 31 26.30 -11.31 1.84
CA HIS A 31 25.84 -11.81 3.13
C HIS A 31 26.63 -13.02 3.64
N ASN A 32 27.96 -13.03 3.40
CA ASN A 32 28.84 -14.07 3.93
C ASN A 32 29.36 -13.77 5.35
N GLY A 33 29.06 -12.60 5.91
CA GLY A 33 29.45 -12.12 7.23
C GLY A 33 30.79 -11.39 7.28
N VAL A 34 31.41 -11.13 6.14
CA VAL A 34 32.70 -10.46 6.02
C VAL A 34 32.62 -9.38 4.93
N VAL A 35 32.98 -8.14 5.25
CA VAL A 35 33.05 -7.08 4.22
C VAL A 35 34.42 -7.15 3.55
N ASP A 36 34.48 -7.63 2.30
CA ASP A 36 35.70 -7.78 1.51
C ASP A 36 35.50 -7.54 0.00
N ALA A 37 36.44 -7.99 -0.83
CA ALA A 37 36.39 -7.79 -2.28
C ALA A 37 35.26 -8.60 -2.97
N SER A 38 34.67 -9.60 -2.31
CA SER A 38 33.52 -10.32 -2.87
C SER A 38 32.29 -9.44 -2.92
N ASP A 39 32.11 -8.55 -1.92
CA ASP A 39 31.00 -7.58 -1.89
C ASP A 39 31.06 -6.57 -3.03
N ILE A 40 32.26 -6.06 -3.30
CA ILE A 40 32.50 -5.18 -4.47
C ILE A 40 32.09 -5.92 -5.74
N THR A 41 32.50 -7.17 -5.90
CA THR A 41 32.15 -7.98 -7.07
C THR A 41 30.65 -8.24 -7.16
N GLN A 42 29.97 -8.46 -6.03
CA GLN A 42 28.53 -8.67 -6.00
C GLN A 42 27.77 -7.39 -6.39
N VAL A 43 28.16 -6.23 -5.84
CA VAL A 43 27.57 -4.94 -6.21
C VAL A 43 27.82 -4.62 -7.70
N GLU A 44 29.02 -4.85 -8.22
CA GLU A 44 29.32 -4.70 -9.66
C GLU A 44 28.41 -5.58 -10.53
N ARG A 45 28.15 -6.82 -10.13
CA ARG A 45 27.23 -7.74 -10.84
C ARG A 45 25.79 -7.21 -10.81
N ILE A 46 25.33 -6.68 -9.68
CA ILE A 46 23.99 -6.10 -9.54
C ILE A 46 23.85 -4.88 -10.47
N ILE A 47 24.82 -3.95 -10.44
CA ILE A 47 24.85 -2.76 -11.30
C ILE A 47 24.80 -3.16 -12.79
N ASN A 48 25.56 -4.17 -13.16
CA ASN A 48 25.66 -4.63 -14.56
C ASN A 48 24.53 -5.60 -14.96
N GLY A 49 23.59 -5.95 -14.06
CA GLY A 49 22.51 -6.90 -14.33
C GLY A 49 22.98 -8.35 -14.60
N THR A 50 24.15 -8.72 -14.09
CA THR A 50 24.77 -10.05 -14.29
C THR A 50 24.82 -10.88 -13.00
N ALA A 51 24.24 -10.38 -11.92
CA ALA A 51 24.12 -11.12 -10.67
C ALA A 51 23.29 -12.41 -10.89
N THR A 52 23.74 -13.52 -10.33
CA THR A 52 23.02 -14.81 -10.33
C THR A 52 22.11 -14.96 -9.12
N GLU A 53 22.27 -14.08 -8.15
CA GLU A 53 21.44 -13.96 -6.95
C GLU A 53 21.46 -12.52 -6.43
N ILE A 54 20.40 -12.16 -5.72
CA ILE A 54 20.29 -10.88 -5.00
C ILE A 54 19.77 -11.17 -3.60
N THR A 55 20.46 -10.66 -2.60
CA THR A 55 20.03 -10.74 -1.20
C THR A 55 19.33 -9.45 -0.81
N VAL A 56 18.18 -9.58 -0.16
CA VAL A 56 17.35 -8.46 0.30
C VAL A 56 16.88 -8.70 1.73
N ILE A 57 16.55 -7.63 2.43
CA ILE A 57 15.86 -7.69 3.72
C ILE A 57 14.37 -7.47 3.45
N ASP A 58 13.54 -8.42 3.83
CA ASP A 58 12.10 -8.34 3.64
C ASP A 58 11.43 -7.41 4.69
N SER A 59 10.10 -7.25 4.61
CA SER A 59 9.37 -6.35 5.52
C SER A 59 9.26 -6.89 6.96
N ASP A 60 9.58 -8.16 7.20
CA ASP A 60 9.68 -8.77 8.54
C ASP A 60 11.11 -8.74 9.08
N GLY A 61 12.06 -8.21 8.33
CA GLY A 61 13.48 -8.12 8.69
C GLY A 61 14.26 -9.41 8.39
N ASN A 62 13.69 -10.34 7.63
CA ASN A 62 14.38 -11.55 7.24
C ASN A 62 15.32 -11.30 6.06
N VAL A 63 16.51 -11.88 6.10
CA VAL A 63 17.45 -11.87 4.99
C VAL A 63 17.08 -12.98 4.00
N VAL A 64 16.74 -12.61 2.77
CA VAL A 64 16.28 -13.53 1.73
C VAL A 64 17.15 -13.41 0.48
N THR A 65 17.85 -14.49 0.13
CA THR A 65 18.63 -14.59 -1.11
C THR A 65 17.75 -15.16 -2.22
N LEU A 66 17.54 -14.39 -3.25
CA LEU A 66 16.69 -14.67 -4.40
C LEU A 66 17.55 -15.05 -5.61
N PRO A 67 17.27 -16.17 -6.32
CA PRO A 67 17.96 -16.50 -7.56
C PRO A 67 17.64 -15.49 -8.66
N GLN A 68 18.58 -15.26 -9.57
CA GLN A 68 18.40 -14.40 -10.72
C GLN A 68 18.64 -15.17 -12.03
N PRO A 69 17.83 -14.90 -13.08
CA PRO A 69 16.64 -14.06 -13.08
C PRO A 69 15.43 -14.73 -12.40
N LEU A 70 14.55 -13.91 -11.80
CA LEU A 70 13.26 -14.38 -11.28
C LEU A 70 12.23 -14.42 -12.42
N GLU A 71 11.81 -15.63 -12.80
CA GLU A 71 10.88 -15.85 -13.92
C GLU A 71 9.57 -16.51 -13.49
N ARG A 72 9.50 -17.05 -12.27
CA ARG A 72 8.33 -17.83 -11.82
C ARG A 72 7.93 -17.42 -10.38
N LEU A 73 6.88 -16.61 -10.30
CA LEU A 73 6.39 -16.02 -9.07
C LEU A 73 5.04 -16.60 -8.69
N VAL A 74 4.83 -16.83 -7.41
CA VAL A 74 3.51 -17.02 -6.81
C VAL A 74 3.19 -15.80 -5.95
N ILE A 75 1.95 -15.31 -5.98
CA ILE A 75 1.60 -14.06 -5.29
C ILE A 75 0.31 -14.18 -4.48
N TYR A 76 0.40 -13.77 -3.21
CA TYR A 76 -0.73 -13.63 -2.30
C TYR A 76 -1.17 -12.16 -2.12
N ASN A 77 -0.25 -11.22 -2.33
CA ASN A 77 -0.37 -9.81 -2.01
C ASN A 77 -0.84 -8.99 -3.22
N HIS A 78 -2.03 -8.37 -3.14
CA HIS A 78 -2.58 -7.54 -4.21
C HIS A 78 -1.77 -6.26 -4.45
N GLN A 79 -1.19 -5.67 -3.40
CA GLN A 79 -0.37 -4.48 -3.52
C GLN A 79 0.94 -4.78 -4.24
N CYS A 80 1.58 -5.92 -3.92
CA CYS A 80 2.73 -6.39 -4.69
C CYS A 80 2.36 -6.72 -6.15
N ALA A 81 1.13 -7.20 -6.41
CA ALA A 81 0.67 -7.41 -7.78
C ALA A 81 0.63 -6.12 -8.59
N GLU A 82 0.17 -5.01 -8.00
CA GLU A 82 0.24 -3.69 -8.64
C GLU A 82 1.70 -3.25 -8.88
N VAL A 83 2.60 -3.51 -7.94
CA VAL A 83 4.03 -3.24 -8.13
C VAL A 83 4.59 -4.07 -9.29
N LEU A 84 4.23 -5.35 -9.41
CA LEU A 84 4.66 -6.18 -10.56
C LEU A 84 4.13 -5.63 -11.90
N GLN A 85 2.89 -5.11 -11.94
CA GLN A 85 2.36 -4.42 -13.12
C GLN A 85 3.13 -3.12 -13.41
N LEU A 86 3.42 -2.31 -12.38
CA LEU A 86 4.26 -1.11 -12.52
C LEU A 86 5.64 -1.46 -13.08
N MET A 87 6.25 -2.53 -12.59
CA MET A 87 7.54 -3.05 -13.08
C MET A 87 7.42 -3.73 -14.46
N GLY A 88 6.20 -4.06 -14.92
CA GLY A 88 5.95 -4.74 -16.21
C GLY A 88 6.43 -6.17 -16.24
N VAL A 89 6.37 -6.87 -15.10
CA VAL A 89 6.84 -8.25 -14.92
C VAL A 89 5.75 -9.18 -14.38
N ASP A 90 4.50 -8.77 -14.41
CA ASP A 90 3.36 -9.58 -14.01
C ASP A 90 3.16 -10.83 -14.89
N ASP A 91 3.81 -10.89 -16.06
CA ASP A 91 3.88 -12.07 -16.92
C ASP A 91 4.69 -13.22 -16.32
N ARG A 92 5.55 -12.96 -15.35
CA ARG A 92 6.31 -13.96 -14.60
C ARG A 92 5.49 -14.66 -13.51
N VAL A 93 4.26 -14.18 -13.22
CA VAL A 93 3.39 -14.78 -12.21
C VAL A 93 2.72 -16.03 -12.77
N VAL A 94 2.93 -17.16 -12.07
CA VAL A 94 2.44 -18.50 -12.44
C VAL A 94 1.38 -19.05 -11.49
N GLY A 95 1.17 -18.40 -10.33
CA GLY A 95 0.15 -18.75 -9.35
C GLY A 95 -0.30 -17.55 -8.54
N VAL A 96 -1.61 -17.45 -8.29
CA VAL A 96 -2.22 -16.35 -7.54
C VAL A 96 -3.22 -16.89 -6.51
N ARG A 97 -3.45 -16.15 -5.45
CA ARG A 97 -4.53 -16.45 -4.53
C ARG A 97 -5.92 -16.30 -5.23
N ASP A 98 -6.92 -17.02 -4.73
CA ASP A 98 -8.26 -17.16 -5.32
C ASP A 98 -8.98 -15.83 -5.63
N THR A 99 -8.79 -14.81 -4.80
CA THR A 99 -9.44 -13.50 -4.94
C THR A 99 -9.04 -12.70 -6.18
N PHE A 100 -7.97 -13.08 -6.89
CA PHE A 100 -7.58 -12.42 -8.14
C PHE A 100 -8.57 -12.69 -9.28
N ALA A 101 -9.24 -13.85 -9.29
CA ALA A 101 -10.20 -14.22 -10.32
C ALA A 101 -11.37 -13.24 -10.47
N GLU A 102 -11.69 -12.49 -9.39
CA GLU A 102 -12.78 -11.52 -9.35
C GLU A 102 -12.34 -10.10 -9.72
N GLN A 103 -11.07 -9.87 -10.07
CA GLN A 103 -10.49 -8.54 -10.29
C GLN A 103 -9.93 -8.39 -11.72
N ARG A 104 -10.78 -8.59 -12.71
CA ARG A 104 -10.41 -8.66 -14.13
C ARG A 104 -9.97 -7.34 -14.75
N ASN A 105 -10.53 -6.23 -14.28
CA ASN A 105 -10.15 -4.91 -14.75
C ASN A 105 -8.85 -4.43 -14.08
N ARG A 106 -8.68 -4.72 -12.78
CA ARG A 106 -7.47 -4.37 -12.03
C ARG A 106 -6.29 -5.27 -12.41
N PHE A 107 -6.54 -6.55 -12.60
CA PHE A 107 -5.54 -7.57 -12.87
C PHE A 107 -5.92 -8.43 -14.10
N PRO A 108 -5.96 -7.86 -15.32
CA PRO A 108 -6.48 -8.54 -16.49
C PRO A 108 -5.79 -9.89 -16.78
N ARG A 109 -4.47 -9.93 -16.58
CA ARG A 109 -3.66 -11.13 -16.76
C ARG A 109 -3.72 -12.05 -15.55
N LEU A 110 -3.49 -11.49 -14.35
CA LEU A 110 -3.39 -12.29 -13.12
C LEU A 110 -4.72 -12.96 -12.75
N SER A 111 -5.86 -12.38 -13.11
CA SER A 111 -7.18 -12.99 -12.89
C SER A 111 -7.40 -14.32 -13.66
N GLN A 112 -6.53 -14.61 -14.62
CA GLN A 112 -6.57 -15.83 -15.42
C GLN A 112 -5.48 -16.85 -15.04
N VAL A 113 -4.61 -16.49 -14.08
CA VAL A 113 -3.54 -17.36 -13.60
C VAL A 113 -4.08 -18.42 -12.63
N THR A 114 -3.41 -19.56 -12.57
CA THR A 114 -3.79 -20.67 -11.69
C THR A 114 -3.96 -20.24 -10.24
N SER A 115 -5.11 -20.56 -9.64
CA SER A 115 -5.34 -20.35 -8.22
C SER A 115 -4.50 -21.32 -7.38
N ILE A 116 -3.85 -20.77 -6.34
CA ILE A 116 -3.06 -21.53 -5.35
C ILE A 116 -3.74 -21.55 -3.97
N GLY A 117 -5.08 -21.42 -3.95
CA GLY A 117 -5.89 -21.41 -2.73
C GLY A 117 -6.10 -20.03 -2.12
N SER A 118 -6.75 -20.03 -0.96
CA SER A 118 -6.94 -18.83 -0.17
C SER A 118 -5.67 -18.49 0.63
N GLY A 119 -5.60 -17.28 1.15
CA GLY A 119 -4.46 -16.95 2.01
C GLY A 119 -4.52 -17.62 3.39
N GLY A 120 -5.72 -17.88 3.96
CA GLY A 120 -5.84 -18.62 5.23
C GLY A 120 -5.52 -20.10 5.09
N GLU A 121 -5.74 -20.66 3.89
CA GLU A 121 -5.50 -22.06 3.57
C GLU A 121 -4.71 -22.18 2.25
N PRO A 122 -3.37 -21.95 2.27
CA PRO A 122 -2.51 -22.13 1.11
C PRO A 122 -2.57 -23.55 0.57
N ASN A 123 -2.76 -23.71 -0.72
CA ASN A 123 -2.68 -25.01 -1.37
C ASN A 123 -1.23 -25.30 -1.77
N ILE A 124 -0.48 -25.92 -0.87
CA ILE A 124 0.96 -26.22 -1.06
C ILE A 124 1.19 -27.08 -2.30
N GLU A 125 0.33 -28.07 -2.57
CA GLU A 125 0.45 -28.91 -3.77
C GLU A 125 0.31 -28.09 -5.05
N ALA A 126 -0.66 -27.18 -5.10
CA ALA A 126 -0.86 -26.30 -6.25
C ALA A 126 0.31 -25.32 -6.42
N ILE A 127 0.88 -24.80 -5.31
CA ILE A 127 2.08 -23.95 -5.34
C ILE A 127 3.25 -24.74 -5.94
N LEU A 128 3.55 -25.93 -5.43
CA LEU A 128 4.68 -26.73 -5.91
C LEU A 128 4.49 -27.19 -7.35
N LYS A 129 3.24 -27.45 -7.78
CA LYS A 129 2.93 -27.84 -9.16
C LYS A 129 3.29 -26.76 -10.18
N VAL A 130 3.16 -25.48 -9.84
CA VAL A 130 3.54 -24.37 -10.73
C VAL A 130 5.04 -24.05 -10.65
N LYS A 131 5.82 -24.75 -9.82
CA LYS A 131 7.29 -24.66 -9.69
C LYS A 131 7.76 -23.19 -9.56
N PRO A 132 7.37 -22.46 -8.53
CA PRO A 132 7.83 -21.09 -8.34
C PRO A 132 9.27 -21.06 -7.83
N GLN A 133 9.97 -19.97 -8.09
CA GLN A 133 11.24 -19.63 -7.46
C GLN A 133 10.99 -18.86 -6.15
N VAL A 134 9.94 -18.03 -6.15
CA VAL A 134 9.59 -17.22 -4.99
C VAL A 134 8.07 -17.11 -4.81
N VAL A 135 7.64 -17.03 -3.56
CA VAL A 135 6.27 -16.71 -3.15
C VAL A 135 6.28 -15.32 -2.51
N LEU A 136 5.55 -14.37 -3.09
CA LEU A 136 5.34 -13.04 -2.52
C LEU A 136 4.12 -13.06 -1.60
N ALA A 137 4.32 -12.81 -0.31
CA ALA A 137 3.30 -12.85 0.72
C ALA A 137 3.23 -11.52 1.49
N TYR A 138 2.15 -11.33 2.27
CA TYR A 138 2.11 -10.28 3.28
C TYR A 138 2.98 -10.67 4.49
N THR A 139 3.35 -9.72 5.33
CA THR A 139 4.04 -9.96 6.60
C THR A 139 3.18 -10.78 7.57
N PHE A 140 1.88 -10.57 7.56
CA PHE A 140 0.94 -11.23 8.48
C PHE A 140 0.13 -12.38 7.84
N TYR A 141 0.31 -12.65 6.51
CA TYR A 141 -0.62 -13.54 5.82
C TYR A 141 -0.09 -14.04 4.45
N PRO A 142 -0.12 -15.34 4.13
CA PRO A 142 -0.39 -16.45 5.06
C PRO A 142 0.64 -16.52 6.20
N VAL A 143 0.23 -17.03 7.37
CA VAL A 143 1.16 -17.18 8.50
C VAL A 143 2.29 -18.17 8.16
N GLU A 144 3.47 -18.04 8.79
CA GLU A 144 4.66 -18.83 8.49
C GLU A 144 4.41 -20.35 8.58
N ASP A 145 3.75 -20.82 9.63
CA ASP A 145 3.42 -22.24 9.81
C ASP A 145 2.53 -22.80 8.68
N ALA A 146 1.74 -21.93 8.05
CA ALA A 146 0.86 -22.36 6.97
C ALA A 146 1.54 -22.38 5.60
N LEU A 147 2.58 -21.60 5.41
CA LEU A 147 3.25 -21.41 4.13
C LEU A 147 4.74 -21.79 4.20
N ASP A 148 5.57 -20.99 4.89
CA ASP A 148 7.03 -21.07 4.85
C ASP A 148 7.54 -22.42 5.33
N ALA A 149 7.03 -22.93 6.45
CA ALA A 149 7.40 -24.20 7.03
C ALA A 149 7.05 -25.43 6.15
N LYS A 150 6.20 -25.24 5.13
CA LYS A 150 5.73 -26.32 4.25
C LYS A 150 6.35 -26.30 2.86
N LEU A 151 7.11 -25.26 2.53
CA LEU A 151 7.78 -25.14 1.24
C LEU A 151 9.20 -25.71 1.32
N PRO A 152 9.71 -26.30 0.23
CA PRO A 152 11.10 -26.76 0.18
C PRO A 152 12.06 -25.56 0.15
N PRO A 153 13.32 -25.70 0.62
CA PRO A 153 14.28 -24.59 0.77
C PRO A 153 14.65 -23.85 -0.52
N ASP A 154 14.42 -24.46 -1.67
CA ASP A 154 14.66 -23.88 -3.00
C ASP A 154 13.53 -22.95 -3.46
N VAL A 155 12.37 -22.99 -2.81
CA VAL A 155 11.29 -22.03 -3.01
C VAL A 155 11.38 -20.96 -1.91
N LYS A 156 11.75 -19.75 -2.28
CA LYS A 156 11.88 -18.65 -1.33
C LYS A 156 10.53 -18.01 -1.01
N VAL A 157 10.35 -17.55 0.22
CA VAL A 157 9.22 -16.68 0.59
C VAL A 157 9.78 -15.29 0.84
N LEU A 158 9.19 -14.29 0.20
CA LEU A 158 9.54 -12.89 0.37
C LEU A 158 8.29 -12.16 0.90
N ARG A 159 8.36 -11.67 2.13
CA ARG A 159 7.25 -10.99 2.80
C ARG A 159 7.38 -9.50 2.62
N LEU A 160 6.40 -8.91 1.93
CA LEU A 160 6.44 -7.50 1.55
C LEU A 160 5.15 -6.79 1.90
N ASP A 161 5.26 -5.68 2.59
CA ASP A 161 4.20 -4.70 2.75
C ASP A 161 4.38 -3.58 1.71
N CYS A 162 3.59 -3.64 0.65
CA CYS A 162 3.52 -2.60 -0.37
C CYS A 162 2.34 -1.64 -0.12
N GLU A 163 2.04 -1.38 1.14
CA GLU A 163 1.05 -0.40 1.60
C GLU A 163 1.75 0.85 2.12
N CYS A 164 1.03 1.98 2.19
CA CYS A 164 1.52 3.16 2.91
C CYS A 164 1.53 2.98 4.44
N SER A 165 1.21 1.77 4.93
CA SER A 165 0.98 1.47 6.34
C SER A 165 2.22 1.44 7.19
N GLY A 166 3.31 1.11 6.59
CA GLY A 166 4.44 0.91 7.44
C GLY A 166 4.94 2.20 8.00
N ILE A 167 5.17 3.23 7.22
CA ILE A 167 6.10 4.20 7.73
C ILE A 167 6.12 5.50 6.93
N GLY A 168 5.20 5.65 5.99
CA GLY A 168 5.12 6.84 5.15
C GLY A 168 5.89 6.72 3.84
N PRO A 169 6.22 7.84 3.21
CA PRO A 169 6.73 7.85 1.83
C PRO A 169 8.05 7.08 1.64
N ASP A 170 8.92 7.05 2.65
CA ASP A 170 10.22 6.39 2.56
C ASP A 170 10.10 4.87 2.43
N ALA A 171 9.14 4.25 3.15
CA ALA A 171 8.93 2.80 3.07
C ALA A 171 8.46 2.34 1.69
N MET A 172 7.56 3.11 1.03
CA MET A 172 7.14 2.80 -0.33
C MET A 172 8.29 2.99 -1.31
N ARG A 173 9.08 4.04 -1.14
CA ARG A 173 10.29 4.29 -1.94
C ARG A 173 11.24 3.10 -1.87
N GLU A 174 11.57 2.66 -0.66
CA GLU A 174 12.47 1.52 -0.41
C GLU A 174 11.96 0.24 -1.13
N LYS A 175 10.67 -0.10 -0.98
CA LYS A 175 10.10 -1.31 -1.60
C LYS A 175 10.07 -1.22 -3.13
N ILE A 176 9.72 -0.08 -3.69
CA ILE A 176 9.72 0.14 -5.15
C ILE A 176 11.14 0.06 -5.71
N THR A 177 12.10 0.69 -5.04
CA THR A 177 13.52 0.63 -5.43
C THR A 177 14.03 -0.80 -5.39
N MET A 178 13.79 -1.52 -4.29
CA MET A 178 14.17 -2.93 -4.13
C MET A 178 13.57 -3.80 -5.25
N MET A 179 12.28 -3.66 -5.55
CA MET A 179 11.62 -4.41 -6.63
C MET A 179 12.21 -4.06 -8.00
N GLY A 180 12.60 -2.78 -8.22
CA GLY A 180 13.33 -2.36 -9.42
C GLY A 180 14.62 -3.14 -9.63
N TYR A 181 15.42 -3.32 -8.58
CA TYR A 181 16.67 -4.11 -8.65
C TYR A 181 16.41 -5.61 -8.77
N ILE A 182 15.47 -6.17 -7.99
CA ILE A 182 15.12 -7.59 -8.07
C ILE A 182 14.71 -8.00 -9.50
N PHE A 183 14.01 -7.13 -10.23
CA PHE A 183 13.48 -7.45 -11.55
C PHE A 183 14.27 -6.84 -12.71
N GLY A 184 15.29 -6.04 -12.45
CA GLY A 184 16.07 -5.32 -13.47
C GLY A 184 15.25 -4.25 -14.19
N THR A 185 14.37 -3.54 -13.48
CA THR A 185 13.41 -2.56 -14.02
C THR A 185 13.50 -1.20 -13.31
N GLN A 186 14.73 -0.78 -12.99
CA GLN A 186 15.01 0.45 -12.24
C GLN A 186 14.41 1.70 -12.90
N ASP A 187 14.38 1.77 -14.23
CA ASP A 187 13.76 2.86 -14.98
C ASP A 187 12.25 2.99 -14.70
N ARG A 188 11.55 1.87 -14.53
CA ARG A 188 10.12 1.85 -14.17
C ARG A 188 9.91 2.23 -12.71
N ALA A 189 10.78 1.75 -11.82
CA ALA A 189 10.78 2.15 -10.41
C ALA A 189 11.00 3.67 -10.28
N GLU A 190 11.99 4.24 -10.94
CA GLU A 190 12.24 5.69 -10.97
C GLU A 190 11.07 6.49 -11.52
N LYS A 191 10.41 6.01 -12.58
CA LYS A 191 9.23 6.67 -13.14
C LYS A 191 8.09 6.77 -12.13
N TYR A 192 7.81 5.66 -11.40
CA TYR A 192 6.81 5.66 -10.34
C TYR A 192 7.23 6.59 -9.19
N LEU A 193 8.47 6.50 -8.73
CA LEU A 193 8.97 7.31 -7.61
C LEU A 193 8.92 8.81 -7.92
N LYS A 194 9.24 9.20 -9.15
CA LYS A 194 9.11 10.60 -9.59
C LYS A 194 7.68 11.11 -9.49
N TRP A 195 6.69 10.32 -9.91
CA TRP A 195 5.28 10.64 -9.80
C TRP A 195 4.84 10.71 -8.34
N HIS A 196 5.20 9.70 -7.56
CA HIS A 196 4.91 9.59 -6.14
C HIS A 196 5.42 10.80 -5.36
N ASP A 197 6.71 11.11 -5.50
CA ASP A 197 7.38 12.18 -4.74
C ASP A 197 6.85 13.56 -5.11
N ALA A 198 6.56 13.79 -6.38
CA ALA A 198 5.98 15.06 -6.82
C ALA A 198 4.64 15.33 -6.12
N ILE A 199 3.81 14.30 -5.95
CA ILE A 199 2.52 14.43 -5.28
C ILE A 199 2.69 14.56 -3.77
N VAL A 200 3.46 13.66 -3.16
CA VAL A 200 3.63 13.64 -1.71
C VAL A 200 4.27 14.94 -1.22
N SER A 201 5.35 15.40 -1.87
CA SER A 201 6.01 16.66 -1.52
C SER A 201 5.07 17.86 -1.70
N GLN A 202 4.27 17.89 -2.78
CA GLN A 202 3.29 18.96 -3.01
C GLN A 202 2.28 19.07 -1.86
N VAL A 203 1.77 17.92 -1.38
CA VAL A 203 0.83 17.90 -0.25
C VAL A 203 1.54 18.31 1.04
N GLU A 204 2.69 17.73 1.32
CA GLU A 204 3.47 18.01 2.53
C GLU A 204 3.83 19.50 2.67
N GLU A 205 4.33 20.11 1.60
CA GLU A 205 4.68 21.54 1.59
C GLU A 205 3.48 22.43 1.92
N ARG A 206 2.32 22.12 1.36
CA ARG A 206 1.09 22.90 1.63
C ARG A 206 0.55 22.63 3.05
N VAL A 207 0.51 21.40 3.47
CA VAL A 207 0.05 21.03 4.82
C VAL A 207 0.91 21.65 5.92
N LYS A 208 2.22 21.79 5.73
CA LYS A 208 3.14 22.46 6.65
C LYS A 208 2.76 23.94 6.91
N THR A 209 2.05 24.58 6.00
CA THR A 209 1.60 25.95 6.18
C THR A 209 0.37 26.09 7.08
N ILE A 210 -0.30 24.99 7.43
CA ILE A 210 -1.53 24.99 8.23
C ILE A 210 -1.16 24.97 9.72
N PRO A 211 -1.56 25.99 10.51
CA PRO A 211 -1.36 25.98 11.94
C PRO A 211 -2.03 24.77 12.60
N GLU A 212 -1.41 24.25 13.66
CA GLU A 212 -1.86 23.02 14.31
C GLU A 212 -3.31 23.13 14.84
N ASP A 213 -3.69 24.28 15.37
CA ASP A 213 -5.03 24.59 15.87
C ASP A 213 -6.08 24.77 14.75
N LYS A 214 -5.65 24.83 13.48
CA LYS A 214 -6.50 24.93 12.28
C LYS A 214 -6.60 23.62 11.50
N ARG A 215 -5.96 22.56 11.97
CA ARG A 215 -6.07 21.26 11.35
C ARG A 215 -7.48 20.69 11.48
N VAL A 216 -7.96 20.09 10.40
CA VAL A 216 -9.29 19.52 10.31
C VAL A 216 -9.39 18.29 11.22
N ARG A 217 -10.42 18.24 12.07
CA ARG A 217 -10.72 17.09 12.94
C ARG A 217 -11.52 16.06 12.15
N VAL A 218 -10.96 14.87 12.01
CA VAL A 218 -11.48 13.81 11.13
C VAL A 218 -11.94 12.62 11.96
N TYR A 219 -13.12 12.11 11.70
CA TYR A 219 -13.54 10.78 12.12
C TYR A 219 -13.31 9.78 10.99
N LEU A 220 -12.40 8.83 11.20
CA LEU A 220 -12.09 7.76 10.24
C LEU A 220 -12.89 6.52 10.58
N GLU A 221 -14.01 6.36 9.90
CA GLU A 221 -14.97 5.26 10.04
C GLU A 221 -14.60 4.10 9.11
N SER A 222 -14.73 2.87 9.56
CA SER A 222 -14.35 1.67 8.81
C SER A 222 -15.24 0.47 9.10
N THR A 223 -16.53 0.70 9.29
CA THR A 223 -17.48 -0.40 9.51
C THR A 223 -17.62 -1.24 8.22
N PRO A 224 -17.47 -2.57 8.30
CA PRO A 224 -17.62 -3.42 7.14
C PRO A 224 -19.02 -3.34 6.52
N GLU A 225 -19.08 -3.43 5.19
CA GLU A 225 -20.33 -3.45 4.45
C GLU A 225 -21.31 -4.50 4.99
N GLY A 226 -22.56 -4.10 5.16
CA GLY A 226 -23.67 -4.98 5.57
C GLY A 226 -23.77 -5.25 7.07
N SER A 227 -22.89 -4.68 7.92
CA SER A 227 -22.97 -4.82 9.37
C SER A 227 -23.94 -3.83 10.04
N ASN A 228 -24.08 -2.63 9.50
CA ASN A 228 -24.99 -1.54 9.92
C ASN A 228 -25.31 -1.43 11.44
N PRO A 229 -24.32 -1.45 12.34
CA PRO A 229 -24.59 -1.20 13.75
C PRO A 229 -24.93 0.29 13.98
N GLN A 230 -25.93 0.55 14.84
CA GLN A 230 -26.48 1.90 15.04
C GLN A 230 -25.86 2.64 16.22
N THR A 231 -25.33 1.92 17.20
CA THR A 231 -24.83 2.48 18.47
C THR A 231 -23.33 2.40 18.61
N SER A 232 -22.68 1.53 17.85
CA SER A 232 -21.26 1.31 17.83
C SER A 232 -20.77 1.14 16.40
N ARG A 233 -19.63 1.74 16.04
CA ARG A 233 -19.07 1.69 14.68
C ARG A 233 -17.60 1.31 14.75
N THR A 234 -17.12 0.61 13.74
CA THR A 234 -15.69 0.30 13.66
C THR A 234 -14.92 1.55 13.24
N ALA A 235 -13.88 1.88 13.98
CA ALA A 235 -13.00 3.00 13.71
C ALA A 235 -11.54 2.56 13.63
N ILE A 236 -10.72 3.42 13.05
CA ILE A 236 -9.28 3.25 12.87
C ILE A 236 -8.57 4.37 13.61
N GLY A 237 -7.54 4.03 14.38
CA GLY A 237 -6.65 4.97 15.06
C GLY A 237 -5.21 4.87 14.57
N SER A 238 -4.25 5.08 15.46
CA SER A 238 -2.82 5.09 15.15
C SER A 238 -2.30 3.75 14.62
N GLY A 239 -1.18 3.76 13.92
CA GLY A 239 -0.49 2.56 13.43
C GLY A 239 -1.13 1.90 12.19
N HIS A 240 -2.18 2.47 11.63
CA HIS A 240 -2.83 1.96 10.42
C HIS A 240 -2.58 2.88 9.23
N ALA A 241 -2.39 2.30 8.03
CA ALA A 241 -2.17 3.01 6.78
C ALA A 241 -3.16 4.14 6.51
N ALA A 242 -4.45 3.84 6.67
CA ALA A 242 -5.48 4.84 6.42
C ALA A 242 -5.41 6.02 7.40
N ASN A 243 -4.99 5.81 8.67
CA ASN A 243 -4.75 6.91 9.59
C ASN A 243 -3.53 7.73 9.16
N LYS A 244 -2.44 7.06 8.75
CA LYS A 244 -1.24 7.76 8.24
C LYS A 244 -1.60 8.67 7.06
N LEU A 245 -2.49 8.23 6.20
CA LEU A 245 -2.96 9.01 5.06
C LEU A 245 -3.76 10.25 5.50
N ILE A 246 -4.60 10.12 6.54
CA ILE A 246 -5.30 11.28 7.16
C ILE A 246 -4.30 12.30 7.69
N GLU A 247 -3.27 11.84 8.41
CA GLU A 247 -2.21 12.71 8.96
C GLU A 247 -1.42 13.42 7.87
N MET A 248 -1.00 12.70 6.83
CA MET A 248 -0.29 13.27 5.67
C MET A 248 -1.13 14.34 4.95
N ALA A 249 -2.45 14.13 4.88
CA ALA A 249 -3.38 15.12 4.31
C ALA A 249 -3.65 16.32 5.25
N GLY A 250 -3.01 16.38 6.42
CA GLY A 250 -3.14 17.45 7.41
C GLY A 250 -4.34 17.30 8.35
N GLY A 251 -5.03 16.15 8.36
CA GLY A 251 -6.12 15.87 9.28
C GLY A 251 -5.64 15.39 10.65
N VAL A 252 -6.46 15.58 11.67
CA VAL A 252 -6.29 15.04 13.02
C VAL A 252 -7.41 14.03 13.26
N ASN A 253 -7.07 12.75 13.28
CA ASN A 253 -8.06 11.71 13.53
C ASN A 253 -8.45 11.69 15.02
N ILE A 254 -9.73 11.92 15.29
CA ILE A 254 -10.26 12.00 16.65
C ILE A 254 -10.22 10.67 17.40
N ALA A 255 -10.14 9.53 16.71
CA ALA A 255 -10.15 8.20 17.31
C ALA A 255 -8.78 7.74 17.83
N VAL A 256 -7.69 8.43 17.48
CA VAL A 256 -6.34 8.12 17.97
C VAL A 256 -6.29 8.23 19.50
N GLY A 257 -5.77 7.19 20.16
CA GLY A 257 -5.69 7.08 21.61
C GLY A 257 -6.98 6.66 22.32
N HIS A 258 -8.06 6.38 21.56
CA HIS A 258 -9.36 5.97 22.11
C HIS A 258 -9.76 4.53 21.76
N LEU A 259 -9.01 3.88 20.89
CA LEU A 259 -9.28 2.52 20.44
C LEU A 259 -8.34 1.50 21.08
N PRO A 260 -8.78 0.24 21.25
CA PRO A 260 -7.88 -0.82 21.68
C PRO A 260 -6.80 -1.09 20.63
N LYS A 261 -5.68 -1.65 21.07
CA LYS A 261 -4.68 -2.20 20.16
C LYS A 261 -5.22 -3.47 19.52
N TYR A 262 -5.08 -3.57 18.20
CA TYR A 262 -5.52 -4.74 17.43
C TYR A 262 -4.51 -5.87 17.58
N LEU A 263 -4.93 -6.97 18.19
CA LEU A 263 -4.03 -8.05 18.59
C LEU A 263 -2.81 -7.48 19.34
N ASP A 264 -1.66 -8.02 19.22
CA ASP A 264 -0.43 -7.53 19.86
C ASP A 264 0.35 -6.51 18.99
N THR A 265 -0.34 -5.82 18.06
CA THR A 265 0.25 -4.82 17.16
C THR A 265 0.15 -3.39 17.72
N PRO A 266 0.97 -2.43 17.24
CA PRO A 266 0.81 -1.02 17.58
C PRO A 266 -0.45 -0.36 17.01
N THR A 267 -1.20 -1.07 16.14
CA THR A 267 -2.34 -0.55 15.41
C THR A 267 -3.58 -0.43 16.31
N GLU A 268 -4.17 0.74 16.34
CA GLU A 268 -5.46 0.99 16.99
C GLU A 268 -6.61 0.71 16.00
N TYR A 269 -7.47 -0.24 16.36
CA TYR A 269 -8.61 -0.64 15.56
C TYR A 269 -9.68 -1.26 16.45
N GLY A 270 -10.93 -0.86 16.32
CA GLY A 270 -12.00 -1.42 17.13
C GLY A 270 -13.29 -0.62 17.07
N GLU A 271 -14.20 -1.00 17.94
CA GLU A 271 -15.49 -0.34 18.05
C GLU A 271 -15.41 0.95 18.87
N ILE A 272 -16.21 1.94 18.45
CA ILE A 272 -16.37 3.22 19.13
C ILE A 272 -17.86 3.58 19.16
N GLU A 273 -18.32 4.06 20.30
CA GLU A 273 -19.74 4.42 20.48
C GLU A 273 -20.10 5.66 19.64
N THR A 274 -21.23 5.61 18.95
CA THR A 274 -21.72 6.73 18.12
C THR A 274 -21.96 8.00 18.92
N GLU A 275 -22.42 7.88 20.16
CA GLU A 275 -22.60 9.02 21.07
C GLU A 275 -21.27 9.73 21.38
N TRP A 276 -20.18 8.97 21.52
CA TRP A 276 -18.85 9.56 21.69
C TRP A 276 -18.44 10.37 20.44
N VAL A 277 -18.65 9.83 19.24
CA VAL A 277 -18.36 10.53 17.98
C VAL A 277 -19.15 11.83 17.89
N ILE A 278 -20.45 11.81 18.27
CA ILE A 278 -21.30 13.01 18.34
C ILE A 278 -20.72 14.04 19.32
N SER A 279 -20.26 13.60 20.48
CA SER A 279 -19.66 14.50 21.49
C SER A 279 -18.35 15.14 21.00
N GLN A 280 -17.58 14.45 20.17
CA GLN A 280 -16.36 14.96 19.56
C GLN A 280 -16.64 15.95 18.42
N ASN A 281 -17.80 15.89 17.80
CA ASN A 281 -18.28 16.78 16.75
C ASN A 281 -17.22 17.07 15.66
N PRO A 282 -16.78 16.04 14.88
CA PRO A 282 -15.72 16.16 13.88
C PRO A 282 -16.10 17.11 12.75
N ASP A 283 -15.10 17.76 12.14
CA ASP A 283 -15.26 18.63 10.97
C ASP A 283 -15.49 17.85 9.68
N VAL A 284 -14.97 16.63 9.61
CA VAL A 284 -15.04 15.73 8.46
C VAL A 284 -15.25 14.29 8.94
N ILE A 285 -16.04 13.54 8.19
CA ILE A 285 -16.12 12.08 8.31
C ILE A 285 -15.57 11.46 7.02
N VAL A 286 -14.64 10.53 7.17
CA VAL A 286 -14.15 9.69 6.08
C VAL A 286 -14.55 8.25 6.35
N GLY A 287 -15.45 7.72 5.52
CA GLY A 287 -15.84 6.30 5.54
C GLY A 287 -14.90 5.50 4.62
N ARG A 288 -14.14 4.57 5.21
CA ARG A 288 -13.30 3.63 4.47
C ARG A 288 -14.12 2.42 4.06
N ALA A 289 -14.53 2.40 2.79
CA ALA A 289 -15.32 1.32 2.22
C ALA A 289 -14.46 0.08 1.96
N MET A 290 -14.88 -1.05 2.54
CA MET A 290 -14.22 -2.36 2.40
C MET A 290 -15.24 -3.48 2.56
N GLY A 291 -14.91 -4.68 2.09
CA GLY A 291 -15.76 -5.87 2.25
C GLY A 291 -16.13 -6.52 0.92
N LYS A 292 -17.02 -7.53 1.02
CA LYS A 292 -17.53 -8.26 -0.16
C LYS A 292 -18.36 -7.31 -1.03
N GLY A 293 -18.05 -7.24 -2.32
CA GLY A 293 -18.73 -6.34 -3.25
C GLY A 293 -18.02 -5.02 -3.51
N ILE A 294 -17.17 -4.54 -2.61
CA ILE A 294 -16.34 -3.37 -2.85
C ILE A 294 -15.11 -3.80 -3.67
N ARG A 295 -15.20 -3.59 -4.96
CA ARG A 295 -14.15 -3.84 -5.97
C ARG A 295 -14.07 -2.63 -6.89
N PRO A 296 -13.32 -1.56 -6.52
CA PRO A 296 -13.44 -0.25 -7.18
C PRO A 296 -13.20 -0.30 -8.69
N TYR A 297 -12.30 -1.14 -9.18
CA TYR A 297 -12.08 -1.32 -10.62
C TYR A 297 -13.17 -2.15 -11.32
N GLU A 298 -13.90 -2.99 -10.59
CA GLU A 298 -14.92 -3.90 -11.12
C GLU A 298 -16.34 -3.33 -10.97
N ASN A 299 -16.57 -2.45 -10.00
CA ASN A 299 -17.86 -1.84 -9.77
C ASN A 299 -18.23 -0.89 -10.91
N VAL A 300 -19.40 -1.11 -11.52
CA VAL A 300 -19.88 -0.32 -12.66
C VAL A 300 -20.38 1.07 -12.27
N ASN A 301 -20.67 1.29 -10.99
CA ASN A 301 -21.13 2.55 -10.43
C ASN A 301 -20.83 2.66 -8.93
N SER A 302 -21.09 3.82 -8.36
CA SER A 302 -20.83 4.11 -6.95
C SER A 302 -22.00 3.77 -6.00
N SER A 303 -22.96 2.94 -6.40
CA SER A 303 -24.16 2.68 -5.59
C SER A 303 -23.89 2.12 -4.18
N LEU A 304 -22.88 1.25 -4.05
CA LEU A 304 -22.44 0.73 -2.75
C LEU A 304 -21.84 1.84 -1.88
N LEU A 305 -21.00 2.67 -2.44
CA LEU A 305 -20.39 3.81 -1.74
C LEU A 305 -21.46 4.83 -1.32
N GLN A 306 -22.43 5.09 -2.20
CA GLN A 306 -23.59 5.92 -1.91
C GLN A 306 -24.46 5.34 -0.78
N SER A 307 -24.63 4.02 -0.74
CA SER A 307 -25.36 3.35 0.35
C SER A 307 -24.63 3.55 1.68
N TYR A 308 -23.32 3.42 1.69
CA TYR A 308 -22.49 3.61 2.87
C TYR A 308 -22.49 5.07 3.36
N ASP A 309 -22.40 6.05 2.47
CA ASP A 309 -22.56 7.48 2.81
C ASP A 309 -23.91 7.73 3.49
N ARG A 310 -25.02 7.20 2.91
CA ARG A 310 -26.37 7.35 3.50
C ARG A 310 -26.48 6.65 4.86
N GLU A 311 -25.86 5.50 5.02
CA GLU A 311 -25.83 4.79 6.30
C GLU A 311 -25.19 5.65 7.39
N ILE A 312 -24.01 6.22 7.13
CA ILE A 312 -23.30 7.10 8.08
C ILE A 312 -24.15 8.34 8.41
N ARG A 313 -24.69 9.02 7.41
CA ARG A 313 -25.49 10.25 7.62
C ARG A 313 -26.78 10.03 8.40
N ASN A 314 -27.35 8.82 8.31
CA ASN A 314 -28.61 8.45 8.97
C ASN A 314 -28.43 7.79 10.33
N LEU A 315 -27.21 7.71 10.86
CA LEU A 315 -26.99 7.22 12.23
C LEU A 315 -27.73 8.11 13.24
N PRO A 316 -28.33 7.53 14.29
CA PRO A 316 -29.07 8.31 15.29
C PRO A 316 -28.22 9.46 15.86
N GLY A 317 -28.70 10.68 15.72
CA GLY A 317 -28.07 11.90 16.21
C GLY A 317 -26.94 12.48 15.35
N PHE A 318 -26.55 11.83 14.24
CA PHE A 318 -25.52 12.34 13.33
C PHE A 318 -25.97 13.57 12.53
N ASP A 319 -27.27 13.82 12.43
CA ASP A 319 -27.84 15.07 11.90
C ASP A 319 -27.34 16.33 12.63
N ARG A 320 -26.83 16.17 13.87
CA ARG A 320 -26.26 17.24 14.69
C ARG A 320 -24.74 17.37 14.55
N VAL A 321 -24.07 16.39 13.93
CA VAL A 321 -22.62 16.41 13.74
C VAL A 321 -22.25 17.41 12.65
N LYS A 322 -21.29 18.29 12.94
CA LYS A 322 -20.83 19.33 12.04
C LYS A 322 -20.49 18.80 10.64
N ALA A 323 -19.77 17.70 10.54
CA ALA A 323 -19.41 17.08 9.27
C ALA A 323 -20.65 16.71 8.42
N VAL A 324 -21.73 16.24 9.05
CA VAL A 324 -22.98 15.92 8.35
C VAL A 324 -23.73 17.19 7.93
N GLN A 325 -23.82 18.19 8.81
CA GLN A 325 -24.47 19.46 8.55
C GLN A 325 -23.79 20.25 7.40
N ASP A 326 -22.47 20.24 7.40
CA ASP A 326 -21.66 20.92 6.37
C ASP A 326 -21.51 20.09 5.08
N GLY A 327 -22.12 18.89 5.02
CA GLY A 327 -22.02 18.02 3.87
C GLY A 327 -20.65 17.34 3.70
N ARG A 328 -19.77 17.37 4.70
CA ARG A 328 -18.38 16.90 4.65
C ARG A 328 -18.23 15.43 5.09
N VAL A 329 -19.06 14.57 4.53
CA VAL A 329 -18.94 13.12 4.64
C VAL A 329 -18.44 12.58 3.30
N TYR A 330 -17.34 11.88 3.32
CA TYR A 330 -16.66 11.35 2.13
C TYR A 330 -16.44 9.86 2.28
N ILE A 331 -16.60 9.12 1.20
CA ILE A 331 -16.31 7.68 1.16
C ILE A 331 -15.11 7.46 0.26
N ILE A 332 -14.18 6.64 0.73
CA ILE A 332 -12.99 6.23 -0.01
C ILE A 332 -12.85 4.69 0.06
N THR A 333 -12.54 4.04 -1.04
CA THR A 333 -12.32 2.59 -1.03
C THR A 333 -10.93 2.23 -0.52
N ASN A 334 -10.84 1.09 0.17
CA ASN A 334 -9.57 0.60 0.68
C ASN A 334 -8.53 0.40 -0.44
N ASP A 335 -8.96 -0.23 -1.54
CA ASP A 335 -8.09 -0.53 -2.70
C ASP A 335 -7.64 0.72 -3.48
N TYR A 336 -8.13 1.89 -3.14
CA TYR A 336 -7.64 3.16 -3.65
C TYR A 336 -6.74 3.86 -2.64
N ALA A 337 -7.07 3.77 -1.35
CA ALA A 337 -6.42 4.53 -0.29
C ALA A 337 -5.09 3.93 0.19
N VAL A 338 -4.99 2.58 0.26
CA VAL A 338 -3.85 1.91 0.92
C VAL A 338 -3.12 0.95 -0.01
N THR A 339 -2.89 1.37 -1.24
CA THR A 339 -2.12 0.65 -2.27
C THR A 339 -1.00 1.56 -2.78
N PRO A 340 -0.12 1.11 -3.68
CA PRO A 340 0.86 2.00 -4.31
C PRO A 340 0.26 3.25 -4.97
N ASN A 341 -1.06 3.26 -5.22
CA ASN A 341 -1.80 4.44 -5.71
C ASN A 341 -2.14 5.47 -4.61
N TYR A 342 -1.76 5.27 -3.37
CA TYR A 342 -2.11 6.17 -2.26
C TYR A 342 -1.79 7.67 -2.50
N PRO A 343 -0.80 8.09 -3.30
CA PRO A 343 -0.60 9.50 -3.59
C PRO A 343 -1.83 10.18 -4.22
N SER A 344 -2.56 9.48 -5.10
CA SER A 344 -3.83 10.01 -5.65
C SER A 344 -4.91 10.18 -4.58
N ALA A 345 -5.00 9.20 -3.66
CA ALA A 345 -5.92 9.25 -2.53
C ALA A 345 -5.53 10.36 -1.53
N LEU A 346 -4.23 10.57 -1.33
CA LEU A 346 -3.69 11.66 -0.52
C LEU A 346 -4.12 13.04 -1.07
N LEU A 347 -4.02 13.23 -2.40
CA LEU A 347 -4.53 14.45 -3.04
C LEU A 347 -6.04 14.62 -2.84
N ALA A 348 -6.82 13.53 -2.94
CA ALA A 348 -8.26 13.59 -2.73
C ALA A 348 -8.60 14.02 -1.29
N LEU A 349 -7.96 13.41 -0.30
CA LEU A 349 -8.14 13.75 1.11
C LEU A 349 -7.71 15.20 1.40
N ALA A 350 -6.54 15.61 0.91
CA ALA A 350 -6.04 16.98 1.10
C ALA A 350 -7.01 18.02 0.50
N LYS A 351 -7.56 17.73 -0.68
CA LYS A 351 -8.58 18.57 -1.33
C LYS A 351 -9.91 18.58 -0.56
N TRP A 352 -10.33 17.47 0.03
CA TRP A 352 -11.53 17.41 0.87
C TRP A 352 -11.35 18.16 2.18
N PHE A 353 -10.16 18.10 2.78
CA PHE A 353 -9.87 18.78 4.05
C PHE A 353 -9.70 20.29 3.86
N TYR A 354 -9.02 20.70 2.79
CA TYR A 354 -8.63 22.08 2.51
C TYR A 354 -8.90 22.47 1.05
N PRO A 355 -10.18 22.56 0.64
CA PRO A 355 -10.54 22.75 -0.78
C PRO A 355 -9.94 24.00 -1.39
N GLU A 356 -9.78 25.11 -0.64
CA GLU A 356 -9.18 26.34 -1.12
C GLU A 356 -7.66 26.22 -1.36
N LEU A 357 -6.97 25.46 -0.48
CA LEU A 357 -5.51 25.25 -0.56
C LEU A 357 -5.14 24.30 -1.71
N PHE A 358 -6.06 23.40 -2.09
CA PHE A 358 -5.87 22.35 -3.10
C PHE A 358 -6.84 22.47 -4.28
N GLN A 359 -7.30 23.70 -4.61
CA GLN A 359 -8.26 23.92 -5.71
C GLN A 359 -7.69 23.52 -7.08
N ASP A 360 -6.38 23.68 -7.27
CA ASP A 360 -5.65 23.44 -8.51
C ASP A 360 -5.27 21.99 -8.77
N VAL A 361 -5.48 21.06 -7.81
CA VAL A 361 -5.14 19.64 -8.00
C VAL A 361 -6.30 18.83 -8.57
N ASP A 362 -5.96 17.81 -9.36
CA ASP A 362 -6.91 16.84 -9.91
C ASP A 362 -6.51 15.40 -9.46
N PRO A 363 -7.10 14.89 -8.36
CA PRO A 363 -6.80 13.55 -7.88
C PRO A 363 -7.16 12.44 -8.88
N VAL A 364 -8.16 12.69 -9.74
CA VAL A 364 -8.60 11.72 -10.77
C VAL A 364 -7.56 11.65 -11.89
N ALA A 365 -6.96 12.80 -12.27
CA ALA A 365 -5.87 12.82 -13.24
C ALA A 365 -4.62 12.08 -12.69
N ALA A 366 -4.27 12.30 -11.41
CA ALA A 366 -3.18 11.58 -10.75
C ALA A 366 -3.43 10.07 -10.72
N HIS A 367 -4.66 9.63 -10.43
CA HIS A 367 -5.04 8.23 -10.49
C HIS A 367 -4.94 7.66 -11.90
N GLN A 368 -5.39 8.40 -12.92
CA GLN A 368 -5.27 7.95 -14.31
C GLN A 368 -3.81 7.77 -14.73
N GLU A 369 -2.92 8.65 -14.29
CA GLU A 369 -1.49 8.53 -14.54
C GLU A 369 -0.92 7.25 -13.93
N TYR A 370 -1.29 6.92 -12.69
CA TYR A 370 -0.93 5.67 -12.05
C TYR A 370 -1.43 4.44 -12.83
N VAL A 371 -2.71 4.44 -13.23
CA VAL A 371 -3.32 3.35 -14.02
C VAL A 371 -2.61 3.16 -15.35
N ASN A 372 -2.20 4.26 -15.99
CA ASN A 372 -1.42 4.22 -17.23
C ASN A 372 -0.01 3.63 -17.00
N MET A 373 0.62 3.90 -15.85
CA MET A 373 1.91 3.29 -15.48
C MET A 373 1.80 1.78 -15.27
N MET A 374 0.68 1.29 -14.74
CA MET A 374 0.40 -0.15 -14.64
C MET A 374 0.12 -0.81 -16.00
N GLY A 375 -0.02 -0.03 -17.09
CA GLY A 375 -0.33 -0.55 -18.42
C GLY A 375 -1.78 -0.99 -18.59
N LEU A 376 -2.71 -0.52 -17.77
CA LEU A 376 -4.12 -0.88 -17.85
C LEU A 376 -4.88 0.00 -18.87
N ASP A 377 -5.70 -0.64 -19.70
CA ASP A 377 -6.70 0.03 -20.54
C ASP A 377 -7.97 0.31 -19.71
N PHE A 378 -7.88 1.27 -18.82
CA PHE A 378 -8.94 1.63 -17.88
C PHE A 378 -9.02 3.14 -17.69
N ASP A 379 -10.16 3.74 -18.03
CA ASP A 379 -10.43 5.17 -17.83
C ASP A 379 -11.14 5.37 -16.48
N VAL A 380 -10.42 5.90 -15.49
CA VAL A 380 -10.93 6.13 -14.13
C VAL A 380 -11.98 7.24 -14.03
N ARG A 381 -12.15 8.07 -15.08
CA ARG A 381 -13.19 9.13 -15.13
C ARG A 381 -14.56 8.56 -15.46
N THR A 382 -14.59 7.50 -16.22
CA THR A 382 -15.82 6.89 -16.75
C THR A 382 -16.12 5.52 -16.20
N ARG A 383 -15.15 4.88 -15.54
CA ARG A 383 -15.24 3.52 -15.04
C ARG A 383 -14.75 3.42 -13.60
N GLY A 384 -15.32 2.47 -12.87
CA GLY A 384 -14.94 2.19 -11.49
C GLY A 384 -15.67 3.06 -10.46
N ALA A 385 -15.45 2.74 -9.20
CA ALA A 385 -16.04 3.43 -8.07
C ALA A 385 -15.03 3.53 -6.91
N PHE A 386 -14.22 4.56 -6.92
CA PHE A 386 -13.08 4.73 -5.99
C PHE A 386 -13.42 5.60 -4.79
N THR A 387 -14.23 6.62 -5.00
CA THR A 387 -14.67 7.57 -3.99
C THR A 387 -16.13 7.94 -4.20
N PHE A 388 -16.77 8.48 -3.15
CA PHE A 388 -18.10 9.06 -3.23
C PHE A 388 -18.22 10.25 -2.28
N HIS A 389 -18.94 11.28 -2.76
CA HIS A 389 -19.37 12.43 -1.95
C HIS A 389 -20.72 12.92 -2.48
N ALA A 390 -21.69 13.11 -1.61
CA ALA A 390 -23.07 13.47 -2.00
C ALA A 390 -23.21 14.83 -2.68
N GLY A 391 -22.22 15.74 -2.50
CA GLY A 391 -22.20 17.06 -3.17
C GLY A 391 -21.73 17.04 -4.63
N ASN A 392 -21.19 15.93 -5.12
CA ASN A 392 -20.68 15.73 -6.47
C ASN A 392 -21.65 14.94 -7.38
N SER A 393 -22.94 14.98 -7.10
CA SER A 393 -23.96 14.41 -7.99
C SER A 393 -24.14 15.29 -9.22
N SER A 394 -23.17 15.27 -10.14
CA SER A 394 -23.29 15.88 -11.49
C SER A 394 -22.56 15.01 -12.51
#